data_7e58a1c18332bd254372a9ba07536941
#
_entry.id   7e58a1c18332bd254372a9ba07536941
#
_cell.length_a   1.000
_cell.length_b   1.000
_cell.length_c   1.000
_cell.angle_alpha   90.00
_cell.angle_beta   90.00
_cell.angle_gamma   90.00
#
_symmetry.space_group_name_H-M   'P 1'
#
loop_
_entity.id
_entity.type
_entity.pdbx_description
1 polymer ?
#
loop_
_entity_poly.entity_id
_entity_poly.type
_entity_poly.pdbx_seq_one_letter_code
_entity_poly.pdbx_strand_id
1 'polypeptide(L)'
;MLSIEERDAINRLVREQVIPAIGCTEPICVALAVSRATEELGCRPQRIMARLSANILKNAMGVGIPGTGMVGLPIAIALGAIVGKSAYGLEVLRDSTPDHVKEGQRYIDEQHISISLAENAPSKLYVDITVFDADGREARAVIAEQHTNFILVSRGSEVLIDKTMDGDEENTEKKEEVLQLNMRKVFDYATTSPLDELEFINEAKRLNENAAARSLEGNYGHCLGKVLSRPLGRGIMGESIFSHILSSTSCACDARMAGAMIPVMSNSGSGNQGICATNPVVVFAEENHNTAEELTRALMLSHLTAIYIKQSLGALSALCGCVVAATGSSCGITYLMGGGYEEVSSAVKNMIANLTGMICDGAKPSCALKLTTGVSTAVLSAMLAMQGNCVSSVEGIIDDDVDQSIRNLVSIGTDAMDETDREVLKIMTHKTK
;
A
#
# COMPACT_ATOMS: atom_id res chain seq x y z
N MET A 1 -17.80 -25.52 -6.28
CA MET A 1 -17.14 -25.46 -4.95
C MET A 1 -15.64 -25.68 -5.17
N LEU A 2 -14.81 -24.87 -4.53
CA LEU A 2 -13.35 -25.01 -4.57
C LEU A 2 -12.91 -26.28 -3.80
N SER A 3 -11.83 -26.92 -4.27
CA SER A 3 -11.20 -28.02 -3.53
C SER A 3 -10.57 -27.54 -2.22
N ILE A 4 -10.23 -28.46 -1.32
CA ILE A 4 -9.53 -28.10 -0.05
C ILE A 4 -8.18 -27.48 -0.38
N GLU A 5 -7.44 -28.05 -1.33
CA GLU A 5 -6.12 -27.56 -1.74
C GLU A 5 -6.20 -26.13 -2.32
N GLU A 6 -7.22 -25.83 -3.14
CA GLU A 6 -7.45 -24.49 -3.67
C GLU A 6 -7.77 -23.49 -2.55
N ARG A 7 -8.62 -23.87 -1.58
CA ARG A 7 -8.94 -23.02 -0.44
C ARG A 7 -7.73 -22.76 0.44
N ASP A 8 -6.91 -23.78 0.73
CA ASP A 8 -5.69 -23.65 1.52
C ASP A 8 -4.68 -22.72 0.84
N ALA A 9 -4.55 -22.84 -0.50
CA ALA A 9 -3.67 -21.95 -1.26
C ALA A 9 -4.16 -20.50 -1.23
N ILE A 10 -5.46 -20.26 -1.38
CA ILE A 10 -6.06 -18.91 -1.28
C ILE A 10 -5.89 -18.36 0.15
N ASN A 11 -6.17 -19.17 1.17
CA ASN A 11 -6.02 -18.76 2.57
C ASN A 11 -4.60 -18.31 2.88
N ARG A 12 -3.61 -19.09 2.45
CA ARG A 12 -2.19 -18.75 2.58
C ARG A 12 -1.86 -17.43 1.89
N LEU A 13 -2.28 -17.27 0.65
CA LEU A 13 -2.09 -16.04 -0.11
C LEU A 13 -2.67 -14.82 0.62
N VAL A 14 -3.91 -14.91 1.12
CA VAL A 14 -4.52 -13.78 1.83
C VAL A 14 -3.76 -13.46 3.11
N ARG A 15 -3.35 -14.47 3.89
CA ARG A 15 -2.56 -14.25 5.12
C ARG A 15 -1.19 -13.61 4.87
N GLU A 16 -0.58 -13.86 3.73
CA GLU A 16 0.69 -13.25 3.32
C GLU A 16 0.50 -11.80 2.84
N GLN A 17 -0.62 -11.51 2.19
CA GLN A 17 -0.88 -10.21 1.58
C GLN A 17 -1.63 -9.23 2.51
N VAL A 18 -2.35 -9.73 3.52
CA VAL A 18 -3.14 -8.93 4.47
C VAL A 18 -2.48 -9.02 5.84
N ILE A 19 -1.57 -8.09 6.08
CA ILE A 19 -0.73 -8.04 7.29
C ILE A 19 -0.74 -6.66 7.94
N PRO A 20 -0.60 -6.58 9.28
CA PRO A 20 -0.45 -5.30 9.98
C PRO A 20 0.77 -4.51 9.51
N ALA A 21 0.64 -3.19 9.41
CA ALA A 21 1.73 -2.29 9.04
C ALA A 21 1.64 -0.95 9.78
N ILE A 22 2.78 -0.35 10.10
CA ILE A 22 2.89 1.00 10.67
C ILE A 22 3.67 1.86 9.67
N GLY A 23 3.08 2.98 9.23
CA GLY A 23 3.71 3.88 8.27
C GLY A 23 3.78 3.30 6.85
N CYS A 24 4.71 3.84 6.04
CA CYS A 24 4.95 3.45 4.67
C CYS A 24 6.22 2.59 4.57
N THR A 25 6.16 1.52 3.80
CA THR A 25 7.26 0.53 3.71
C THR A 25 8.48 1.06 2.96
N GLU A 26 8.31 1.94 1.98
CA GLU A 26 9.40 2.43 1.14
C GLU A 26 10.44 3.25 1.91
N PRO A 27 10.09 4.29 2.71
CA PRO A 27 11.10 4.99 3.50
C PRO A 27 11.70 4.10 4.60
N ILE A 28 10.94 3.15 5.12
CA ILE A 28 11.45 2.19 6.12
C ILE A 28 12.44 1.20 5.49
N CYS A 29 12.21 0.77 4.25
CA CYS A 29 13.18 -0.03 3.49
C CYS A 29 14.50 0.73 3.28
N VAL A 30 14.43 2.04 2.98
CA VAL A 30 15.63 2.87 2.87
C VAL A 30 16.36 2.97 4.23
N ALA A 31 15.63 3.22 5.32
CA ALA A 31 16.19 3.24 6.67
C ALA A 31 16.83 1.89 7.06
N LEU A 32 16.22 0.78 6.63
CA LEU A 32 16.76 -0.58 6.85
C LEU A 32 18.10 -0.78 6.13
N ALA A 33 18.22 -0.35 4.88
CA ALA A 33 19.47 -0.44 4.13
C ALA A 33 20.55 0.47 4.75
N VAL A 34 20.18 1.68 5.20
CA VAL A 34 21.10 2.59 5.93
C VAL A 34 21.57 1.96 7.24
N SER A 35 20.65 1.39 8.01
CA SER A 35 21.00 0.71 9.27
C SER A 35 21.99 -0.42 9.04
N ARG A 36 21.71 -1.29 8.06
CA ARG A 36 22.62 -2.39 7.72
C ARG A 36 24.01 -1.91 7.30
N ALA A 37 24.09 -0.92 6.42
CA ALA A 37 25.37 -0.35 6.00
C ALA A 37 26.11 0.30 7.18
N THR A 38 25.40 0.99 8.08
CA THR A 38 25.99 1.62 9.28
C THR A 38 26.52 0.57 10.26
N GLU A 39 25.82 -0.53 10.47
CA GLU A 39 26.26 -1.67 11.29
C GLU A 39 27.57 -2.25 10.74
N GLU A 40 27.70 -2.40 9.43
CA GLU A 40 28.91 -2.91 8.78
C GLU A 40 30.08 -1.89 8.84
N LEU A 41 29.78 -0.60 8.77
CA LEU A 41 30.80 0.45 8.96
C LEU A 41 31.35 0.45 10.39
N GLY A 42 30.53 0.06 11.37
CA GLY A 42 30.90 -0.04 12.79
C GLY A 42 30.95 1.29 13.54
N CYS A 43 30.57 2.39 12.89
CA CYS A 43 30.50 3.72 13.49
C CYS A 43 29.44 4.57 12.77
N ARG A 44 29.13 5.73 13.36
CA ARG A 44 28.21 6.69 12.75
C ARG A 44 28.81 7.27 11.47
N PRO A 45 28.10 7.21 10.33
CA PRO A 45 28.63 7.73 9.07
C PRO A 45 28.77 9.26 9.09
N GLN A 46 29.79 9.77 8.43
CA GLN A 46 29.95 11.20 8.13
C GLN A 46 29.32 11.60 6.80
N ARG A 47 29.09 10.62 5.92
CA ARG A 47 28.40 10.82 4.65
C ARG A 47 27.59 9.59 4.28
N ILE A 48 26.39 9.82 3.80
CA ILE A 48 25.48 8.79 3.29
C ILE A 48 25.09 9.13 1.86
N MET A 49 25.27 8.18 0.96
CA MET A 49 24.81 8.26 -0.42
C MET A 49 23.69 7.24 -0.63
N ALA A 50 22.51 7.73 -0.97
CA ALA A 50 21.34 6.90 -1.28
C ALA A 50 21.01 7.03 -2.78
N ARG A 51 21.13 5.92 -3.52
CA ARG A 51 20.69 5.80 -4.91
C ARG A 51 19.44 4.93 -4.96
N LEU A 52 18.34 5.49 -5.39
CA LEU A 52 17.01 4.90 -5.26
C LEU A 52 16.34 4.78 -6.61
N SER A 53 15.60 3.69 -6.84
CA SER A 53 14.72 3.60 -8.01
C SER A 53 13.66 4.69 -8.00
N ALA A 54 13.13 5.00 -9.17
CA ALA A 54 12.09 5.99 -9.38
C ALA A 54 10.88 5.78 -8.44
N ASN A 55 10.46 4.52 -8.29
CA ASN A 55 9.29 4.19 -7.48
C ASN A 55 9.54 4.32 -5.97
N ILE A 56 10.71 3.92 -5.48
CA ILE A 56 11.10 4.14 -4.08
C ILE A 56 11.16 5.64 -3.80
N LEU A 57 11.84 6.40 -4.64
CA LEU A 57 11.97 7.85 -4.48
C LEU A 57 10.59 8.52 -4.46
N LYS A 58 9.75 8.24 -5.46
CA LYS A 58 8.38 8.77 -5.57
C LYS A 58 7.54 8.48 -4.32
N ASN A 59 7.55 7.26 -3.81
CA ASN A 59 6.70 6.84 -2.70
C ASN A 59 7.20 7.26 -1.33
N ALA A 60 8.49 7.54 -1.20
CA ALA A 60 9.10 7.90 0.08
C ALA A 60 9.27 9.42 0.32
N MET A 61 9.19 10.25 -0.75
CA MET A 61 9.46 11.70 -0.64
C MET A 61 8.46 12.48 0.20
N GLY A 62 7.18 12.10 0.19
CA GLY A 62 6.08 12.91 0.70
C GLY A 62 5.34 12.34 1.90
N VAL A 63 5.76 11.21 2.43
CA VAL A 63 5.04 10.50 3.50
C VAL A 63 5.64 10.79 4.88
N GLY A 64 4.79 10.88 5.90
CA GLY A 64 5.20 11.02 7.29
C GLY A 64 5.96 9.79 7.79
N ILE A 65 7.08 10.01 8.48
CA ILE A 65 7.85 8.94 9.10
C ILE A 65 7.31 8.69 10.51
N PRO A 66 6.98 7.42 10.84
CA PRO A 66 6.31 7.09 12.09
C PRO A 66 7.01 7.64 13.34
N GLY A 67 6.25 8.31 14.19
CA GLY A 67 6.72 8.82 15.49
C GLY A 67 7.61 10.06 15.42
N THR A 68 7.91 10.59 14.22
CA THR A 68 8.87 11.71 14.08
C THR A 68 8.22 13.09 13.96
N GLY A 69 6.96 13.16 13.49
CA GLY A 69 6.33 14.40 13.07
C GLY A 69 6.95 15.00 11.80
N MET A 70 7.89 14.31 11.17
CA MET A 70 8.61 14.77 9.98
C MET A 70 8.24 13.92 8.75
N VAL A 71 8.57 14.42 7.57
CA VAL A 71 8.19 13.86 6.28
C VAL A 71 9.43 13.52 5.45
N GLY A 72 9.36 12.39 4.76
CA GLY A 72 10.26 12.04 3.66
C GLY A 72 11.53 11.32 4.05
N LEU A 73 12.33 11.06 3.04
CA LEU A 73 13.55 10.26 3.11
C LEU A 73 14.63 10.80 4.04
N PRO A 74 14.90 12.13 4.12
CA PRO A 74 16.02 12.61 4.92
C PRO A 74 15.97 12.14 6.38
N ILE A 75 14.80 12.27 7.03
CA ILE A 75 14.68 11.84 8.44
C ILE A 75 14.70 10.31 8.58
N ALA A 76 14.15 9.54 7.63
CA ALA A 76 14.23 8.09 7.64
C ALA A 76 15.68 7.60 7.53
N ILE A 77 16.48 8.21 6.64
CA ILE A 77 17.90 7.93 6.46
C ILE A 77 18.70 8.29 7.72
N ALA A 78 18.48 9.50 8.27
CA ALA A 78 19.17 9.95 9.48
C ALA A 78 18.89 9.00 10.65
N LEU A 79 17.65 8.63 10.90
CA LEU A 79 17.30 7.70 11.98
C LEU A 79 17.80 6.29 11.73
N GLY A 80 17.85 5.83 10.48
CA GLY A 80 18.49 4.55 10.13
C GLY A 80 19.97 4.51 10.56
N ALA A 81 20.68 5.62 10.40
CA ALA A 81 22.08 5.74 10.80
C ALA A 81 22.31 5.97 12.32
N ILE A 82 21.32 6.58 13.02
CA ILE A 82 21.47 6.98 14.43
C ILE A 82 21.01 5.88 15.37
N VAL A 83 19.88 5.25 15.09
CA VAL A 83 19.17 4.36 16.02
C VAL A 83 18.72 3.06 15.37
N GLY A 84 18.76 2.97 14.04
CA GLY A 84 18.28 1.81 13.32
C GLY A 84 19.00 0.52 13.69
N LYS A 85 18.25 -0.59 13.75
CA LYS A 85 18.77 -1.95 13.92
C LYS A 85 18.23 -2.84 12.81
N SER A 86 19.12 -3.28 11.92
CA SER A 86 18.70 -4.04 10.73
C SER A 86 18.01 -5.36 11.06
N ALA A 87 18.32 -5.95 12.22
CA ALA A 87 17.67 -7.15 12.71
C ALA A 87 16.15 -7.02 12.96
N TYR A 88 15.64 -5.79 13.05
CA TYR A 88 14.21 -5.53 13.21
C TYR A 88 13.43 -5.50 11.88
N GLY A 89 14.09 -5.67 10.75
CA GLY A 89 13.44 -5.61 9.45
C GLY A 89 12.67 -4.31 9.25
N LEU A 90 11.41 -4.39 8.86
CA LEU A 90 10.57 -3.21 8.65
C LEU A 90 10.13 -2.46 9.94
N GLU A 91 10.57 -2.92 11.11
CA GLU A 91 10.46 -2.17 12.36
C GLU A 91 11.77 -1.48 12.77
N VAL A 92 12.69 -1.29 11.83
CA VAL A 92 14.06 -0.79 12.03
C VAL A 92 14.14 0.50 12.88
N LEU A 93 13.11 1.34 12.85
CA LEU A 93 13.04 2.61 13.60
C LEU A 93 12.23 2.53 14.90
N ARG A 94 11.81 1.36 15.37
CA ARG A 94 10.91 1.21 16.53
C ARG A 94 11.48 1.78 17.83
N ASP A 95 12.82 1.83 17.97
CA ASP A 95 13.50 2.36 19.15
C ASP A 95 13.70 3.90 19.08
N SER A 96 13.13 4.58 18.07
CA SER A 96 13.25 6.03 17.91
C SER A 96 12.59 6.79 19.07
N THR A 97 13.29 7.80 19.56
CA THR A 97 12.81 8.70 20.61
C THR A 97 12.77 10.15 20.11
N PRO A 98 12.06 11.08 20.78
CA PRO A 98 12.09 12.49 20.42
C PRO A 98 13.50 13.10 20.37
N ASP A 99 14.43 12.61 21.17
CA ASP A 99 15.82 13.11 21.14
C ASP A 99 16.57 12.58 19.91
N HIS A 100 16.34 11.32 19.50
CA HIS A 100 16.87 10.83 18.23
C HIS A 100 16.32 11.61 17.03
N VAL A 101 15.05 12.05 17.08
CA VAL A 101 14.46 12.87 16.02
C VAL A 101 15.16 14.25 15.93
N LYS A 102 15.43 14.91 17.08
CA LYS A 102 16.18 16.17 17.12
C LYS A 102 17.62 15.99 16.60
N GLU A 103 18.24 14.88 16.92
CA GLU A 103 19.58 14.53 16.43
C GLU A 103 19.54 14.26 14.93
N GLY A 104 18.54 13.55 14.44
CA GLY A 104 18.31 13.32 13.01
C GLY A 104 18.10 14.62 12.23
N GLN A 105 17.38 15.59 12.79
CA GLN A 105 17.23 16.90 12.17
C GLN A 105 18.57 17.63 12.05
N ARG A 106 19.39 17.63 13.10
CA ARG A 106 20.76 18.21 13.03
C ARG A 106 21.62 17.53 11.98
N TYR A 107 21.57 16.20 11.91
CA TYR A 107 22.29 15.42 10.93
C TYR A 107 21.90 15.77 9.47
N ILE A 108 20.63 16.10 9.25
CA ILE A 108 20.12 16.58 7.96
C ILE A 108 20.63 17.99 7.68
N ASP A 109 20.57 18.89 8.67
CA ASP A 109 21.00 20.29 8.54
C ASP A 109 22.51 20.41 8.25
N GLU A 110 23.32 19.48 8.75
CA GLU A 110 24.75 19.34 8.51
C GLU A 110 25.09 18.74 7.13
N GLN A 111 24.08 18.42 6.31
CA GLN A 111 24.21 17.95 4.92
C GLN A 111 24.98 16.63 4.75
N HIS A 112 24.90 15.73 5.70
CA HIS A 112 25.53 14.40 5.63
C HIS A 112 24.86 13.45 4.62
N ILE A 113 23.69 13.78 4.07
CA ILE A 113 22.83 12.90 3.26
C ILE A 113 22.76 13.41 1.83
N SER A 114 23.08 12.55 0.87
CA SER A 114 22.86 12.78 -0.56
C SER A 114 21.90 11.72 -1.12
N ILE A 115 20.84 12.18 -1.77
CA ILE A 115 19.81 11.31 -2.37
C ILE A 115 19.79 11.55 -3.87
N SER A 116 19.85 10.50 -4.66
CA SER A 116 19.84 10.56 -6.12
C SER A 116 19.01 9.43 -6.73
N LEU A 117 18.58 9.62 -7.98
CA LEU A 117 17.92 8.60 -8.77
C LEU A 117 18.94 7.57 -9.25
N ALA A 118 18.61 6.30 -9.14
CA ALA A 118 19.31 5.21 -9.81
C ALA A 118 18.71 5.05 -11.23
N GLU A 119 19.37 5.68 -12.23
CA GLU A 119 18.84 5.73 -13.61
C GLU A 119 18.65 4.34 -14.23
N ASN A 120 19.51 3.38 -13.88
CA ASN A 120 19.50 2.01 -14.39
C ASN A 120 19.21 1.01 -13.26
N ALA A 121 18.19 1.29 -12.41
CA ALA A 121 17.80 0.37 -11.36
C ALA A 121 17.36 -0.99 -11.96
N PRO A 122 17.86 -2.13 -11.46
CA PRO A 122 17.55 -3.44 -12.01
C PRO A 122 16.09 -3.87 -11.75
N SER A 123 15.43 -3.22 -10.79
CA SER A 123 14.03 -3.49 -10.46
C SER A 123 13.28 -2.22 -10.06
N LYS A 124 11.94 -2.26 -10.07
CA LYS A 124 11.09 -1.14 -9.61
C LYS A 124 11.27 -0.84 -8.11
N LEU A 125 11.66 -1.83 -7.32
CA LEU A 125 12.08 -1.68 -5.92
C LEU A 125 13.60 -1.87 -5.87
N TYR A 126 14.33 -0.77 -5.74
CA TYR A 126 15.78 -0.79 -5.64
C TYR A 126 16.27 0.34 -4.72
N VAL A 127 17.08 -0.04 -3.73
CA VAL A 127 17.69 0.83 -2.72
C VAL A 127 19.14 0.49 -2.63
N ASP A 128 20.05 1.43 -2.95
CA ASP A 128 21.49 1.27 -2.91
C ASP A 128 22.06 2.35 -1.98
N ILE A 129 22.55 1.94 -0.84
CA ILE A 129 23.10 2.81 0.19
C ILE A 129 24.59 2.56 0.33
N THR A 130 25.36 3.64 0.24
CA THR A 130 26.78 3.64 0.62
C THR A 130 27.00 4.66 1.73
N VAL A 131 27.66 4.24 2.80
CA VAL A 131 27.98 5.08 3.97
C VAL A 131 29.49 5.19 4.11
N PHE A 132 29.96 6.35 4.58
CA PHE A 132 31.38 6.65 4.75
C PHE A 132 31.65 7.23 6.14
N ASP A 133 32.77 6.85 6.76
CA ASP A 133 33.25 7.51 7.96
C ASP A 133 34.16 8.71 7.65
N ALA A 134 34.77 9.29 8.70
CA ALA A 134 35.67 10.44 8.58
C ALA A 134 37.02 10.09 7.86
N ASP A 135 37.44 8.84 7.93
CA ASP A 135 38.69 8.36 7.32
C ASP A 135 38.51 7.85 5.89
N GLY A 136 37.25 7.88 5.39
CA GLY A 136 36.90 7.44 4.05
C GLY A 136 36.66 5.93 3.93
N ARG A 137 36.63 5.17 5.05
CA ARG A 137 36.17 3.77 5.03
C ARG A 137 34.70 3.74 4.64
N GLU A 138 34.32 2.72 3.89
CA GLU A 138 32.96 2.61 3.38
C GLU A 138 32.29 1.27 3.72
N ALA A 139 30.98 1.28 3.79
CA ALA A 139 30.15 0.08 3.76
C ALA A 139 28.93 0.32 2.86
N ARG A 140 28.45 -0.75 2.24
CA ARG A 140 27.36 -0.68 1.29
C ARG A 140 26.30 -1.75 1.56
N ALA A 141 25.03 -1.40 1.40
CA ALA A 141 23.92 -2.34 1.46
C ALA A 141 22.93 -2.03 0.33
N VAL A 142 22.54 -3.07 -0.41
CA VAL A 142 21.59 -2.98 -1.52
C VAL A 142 20.40 -3.89 -1.26
N ILE A 143 19.20 -3.33 -1.38
CA ILE A 143 17.93 -4.06 -1.32
C ILE A 143 17.27 -3.99 -2.70
N ALA A 144 16.77 -5.12 -3.21
CA ALA A 144 16.03 -5.18 -4.47
C ALA A 144 14.86 -6.15 -4.42
N GLU A 145 13.85 -5.92 -5.27
CA GLU A 145 12.66 -6.73 -5.50
C GLU A 145 11.66 -6.78 -4.35
N GLN A 146 12.13 -7.04 -3.14
CA GLN A 146 11.32 -7.05 -1.90
C GLN A 146 11.95 -6.12 -0.87
N HIS A 147 11.13 -5.50 0.00
CA HIS A 147 11.55 -4.47 0.95
C HIS A 147 12.58 -4.91 2.00
N THR A 148 12.84 -6.20 2.15
CA THR A 148 13.81 -6.77 3.11
C THR A 148 14.86 -7.67 2.45
N ASN A 149 14.84 -7.79 1.13
CA ASN A 149 15.76 -8.66 0.41
C ASN A 149 17.09 -7.94 0.13
N PHE A 150 18.10 -8.17 0.97
CA PHE A 150 19.46 -7.71 0.73
C PHE A 150 20.10 -8.56 -0.38
N ILE A 151 20.45 -7.92 -1.49
CA ILE A 151 21.14 -8.55 -2.63
C ILE A 151 22.66 -8.30 -2.59
N LEU A 152 23.11 -7.25 -1.92
CA LEU A 152 24.52 -6.96 -1.71
C LEU A 152 24.73 -6.33 -0.33
N VAL A 153 25.73 -6.82 0.41
CA VAL A 153 26.27 -6.16 1.61
C VAL A 153 27.76 -6.26 1.58
N SER A 154 28.47 -5.14 1.75
CA SER A 154 29.93 -5.11 1.76
C SER A 154 30.50 -4.12 2.79
N ARG A 155 31.72 -4.39 3.23
CA ARG A 155 32.56 -3.55 4.09
C ARG A 155 33.91 -3.28 3.38
N GLY A 156 34.06 -2.10 2.79
CA GLY A 156 35.18 -1.84 1.88
C GLY A 156 35.21 -2.85 0.74
N SER A 157 36.31 -3.57 0.60
CA SER A 157 36.47 -4.62 -0.42
C SER A 157 35.92 -5.99 -0.02
N GLU A 158 35.54 -6.19 1.24
CA GLU A 158 34.98 -7.44 1.74
C GLU A 158 33.50 -7.52 1.40
N VAL A 159 33.09 -8.52 0.63
CA VAL A 159 31.69 -8.79 0.27
C VAL A 159 31.12 -9.83 1.24
N LEU A 160 30.07 -9.45 1.98
CA LEU A 160 29.42 -10.29 3.01
C LEU A 160 28.18 -11.00 2.45
N ILE A 161 27.47 -10.34 1.56
CA ILE A 161 26.33 -10.89 0.81
C ILE A 161 26.51 -10.46 -0.64
N ASP A 162 26.44 -11.40 -1.56
CA ASP A 162 26.35 -11.12 -3.00
C ASP A 162 25.38 -12.12 -3.65
N LYS A 163 24.20 -11.62 -3.99
CA LYS A 163 23.17 -12.32 -4.78
C LYS A 163 23.03 -11.69 -6.17
N THR A 164 23.92 -10.76 -6.54
CA THR A 164 23.86 -10.05 -7.83
C THR A 164 24.34 -10.91 -8.98
N MET A 165 25.17 -11.93 -8.67
CA MET A 165 25.75 -12.86 -9.64
C MET A 165 24.94 -14.14 -9.84
N ASP A 166 23.86 -14.35 -9.07
CA ASP A 166 22.93 -15.45 -9.30
C ASP A 166 22.04 -15.13 -10.52
N GLY A 167 22.70 -14.93 -11.66
CA GLY A 167 22.06 -14.89 -12.97
C GLY A 167 21.55 -16.28 -13.31
N ASP A 168 20.26 -16.42 -13.39
CA ASP A 168 19.45 -17.31 -14.24
C ASP A 168 19.64 -18.85 -14.20
N GLU A 169 20.52 -19.47 -13.39
CA GLU A 169 20.70 -20.93 -13.59
C GLU A 169 20.37 -21.84 -12.40
N GLU A 170 20.14 -21.41 -11.17
CA GLU A 170 19.85 -22.35 -10.07
C GLU A 170 18.76 -21.97 -9.06
N ASN A 171 17.97 -20.94 -9.26
CA ASN A 171 16.77 -20.76 -8.44
C ASN A 171 15.52 -21.32 -9.14
N THR A 172 15.64 -22.58 -9.60
CA THR A 172 14.47 -23.46 -9.86
C THR A 172 14.01 -24.13 -8.56
N GLU A 173 14.25 -23.50 -7.40
CA GLU A 173 13.40 -23.78 -6.26
C GLU A 173 12.03 -23.20 -6.60
N LYS A 174 11.19 -24.12 -7.16
CA LYS A 174 9.75 -23.97 -7.32
C LYS A 174 9.33 -22.49 -7.38
N LYS A 175 9.24 -21.91 -8.58
CA LYS A 175 8.17 -20.92 -8.81
C LYS A 175 6.93 -21.65 -8.30
N GLU A 176 6.53 -21.38 -7.05
CA GLU A 176 5.23 -21.80 -6.56
C GLU A 176 4.29 -21.39 -7.67
N GLU A 177 3.58 -22.35 -8.22
CA GLU A 177 2.65 -22.13 -9.32
C GLU A 177 1.75 -20.99 -8.86
N VAL A 178 1.97 -19.78 -9.42
CA VAL A 178 1.27 -18.56 -8.96
C VAL A 178 -0.20 -18.89 -9.06
N LEU A 179 -0.86 -18.95 -7.92
CA LEU A 179 -2.27 -19.31 -7.84
C LEU A 179 -3.09 -18.45 -8.81
N GLN A 180 -3.59 -19.09 -9.87
CA GLN A 180 -4.35 -18.41 -10.90
C GLN A 180 -5.77 -18.11 -10.37
N LEU A 181 -5.96 -16.87 -9.90
CA LEU A 181 -7.27 -16.36 -9.49
C LEU A 181 -8.08 -15.91 -10.72
N ASN A 182 -9.39 -15.88 -10.56
CA ASN A 182 -10.36 -15.18 -11.37
C ASN A 182 -11.52 -14.72 -10.47
N MET A 183 -12.38 -13.83 -10.96
CA MET A 183 -13.46 -13.27 -10.13
C MET A 183 -14.43 -14.34 -9.61
N ARG A 184 -14.66 -15.42 -10.36
CA ARG A 184 -15.51 -16.51 -9.90
C ARG A 184 -14.89 -17.24 -8.69
N LYS A 185 -13.59 -17.58 -8.74
CA LYS A 185 -12.89 -18.19 -7.60
C LYS A 185 -12.86 -17.28 -6.39
N VAL A 186 -12.63 -15.98 -6.61
CA VAL A 186 -12.64 -14.95 -5.55
C VAL A 186 -14.00 -14.92 -4.87
N PHE A 187 -15.08 -14.84 -5.63
CA PHE A 187 -16.44 -14.81 -5.12
C PHE A 187 -16.80 -16.12 -4.39
N ASP A 188 -16.57 -17.26 -5.04
CA ASP A 188 -16.90 -18.57 -4.47
C ASP A 188 -16.13 -18.80 -3.16
N TYR A 189 -14.83 -18.46 -3.10
CA TYR A 189 -14.04 -18.59 -1.86
C TYR A 189 -14.65 -17.77 -0.72
N ALA A 190 -14.91 -16.49 -0.95
CA ALA A 190 -15.41 -15.59 0.09
C ALA A 190 -16.81 -15.99 0.59
N THR A 191 -17.67 -16.48 -0.31
CA THR A 191 -19.10 -16.70 0.00
C THR A 191 -19.43 -18.13 0.42
N THR A 192 -18.63 -19.12 0.06
CA THR A 192 -18.98 -20.55 0.28
C THR A 192 -17.97 -21.32 1.16
N SER A 193 -16.78 -20.74 1.46
CA SER A 193 -15.82 -21.41 2.35
C SER A 193 -16.32 -21.46 3.80
N PRO A 194 -15.87 -22.45 4.59
CA PRO A 194 -16.13 -22.50 6.02
C PRO A 194 -15.74 -21.19 6.71
N LEU A 195 -16.55 -20.72 7.65
CA LEU A 195 -16.36 -19.40 8.27
C LEU A 195 -15.06 -19.30 9.07
N ASP A 196 -14.68 -20.37 9.74
CA ASP A 196 -13.44 -20.49 10.52
C ASP A 196 -12.16 -20.33 9.67
N GLU A 197 -12.21 -20.68 8.38
CA GLU A 197 -11.12 -20.39 7.44
C GLU A 197 -10.99 -18.88 7.14
N LEU A 198 -12.05 -18.09 7.31
CA LEU A 198 -12.14 -16.68 6.94
C LEU A 198 -11.98 -15.71 8.13
N GLU A 199 -12.24 -16.14 9.36
CA GLU A 199 -12.36 -15.26 10.56
C GLU A 199 -11.14 -14.38 10.83
N PHE A 200 -9.95 -14.80 10.42
CA PHE A 200 -8.73 -14.02 10.59
C PHE A 200 -8.79 -12.64 9.92
N ILE A 201 -9.62 -12.46 8.87
CA ILE A 201 -9.77 -11.19 8.17
C ILE A 201 -10.38 -10.09 9.07
N ASN A 202 -11.08 -10.47 10.14
CA ASN A 202 -11.71 -9.54 11.08
C ASN A 202 -10.68 -8.69 11.85
N GLU A 203 -9.42 -9.11 11.89
CA GLU A 203 -8.35 -8.27 12.43
C GLU A 203 -8.18 -6.98 11.63
N ALA A 204 -8.49 -7.00 10.33
CA ALA A 204 -8.49 -5.81 9.50
C ALA A 204 -9.50 -4.77 10.01
N LYS A 205 -10.71 -5.20 10.39
CA LYS A 205 -11.71 -4.34 11.03
C LYS A 205 -11.11 -3.66 12.26
N ARG A 206 -10.63 -4.46 13.22
CA ARG A 206 -10.12 -3.97 14.50
C ARG A 206 -9.04 -2.90 14.34
N LEU A 207 -8.06 -3.14 13.47
CA LEU A 207 -6.94 -2.23 13.26
C LEU A 207 -7.37 -0.95 12.55
N ASN A 208 -8.15 -1.07 11.48
CA ASN A 208 -8.47 0.07 10.62
C ASN A 208 -9.55 0.98 11.22
N GLU A 209 -10.49 0.43 12.00
CA GLU A 209 -11.41 1.23 12.82
C GLU A 209 -10.67 2.00 13.92
N ASN A 210 -9.73 1.34 14.62
CA ASN A 210 -8.90 2.02 15.61
C ASN A 210 -8.12 3.18 14.98
N ALA A 211 -7.58 2.98 13.78
CA ALA A 211 -6.87 4.04 13.07
C ALA A 211 -7.78 5.22 12.73
N ALA A 212 -9.00 4.97 12.28
CA ALA A 212 -9.99 6.00 12.02
C ALA A 212 -10.39 6.77 13.28
N ALA A 213 -10.69 6.06 14.38
CA ALA A 213 -11.07 6.64 15.67
C ALA A 213 -9.95 7.52 16.25
N ARG A 214 -8.71 7.00 16.30
CA ARG A 214 -7.55 7.73 16.80
C ARG A 214 -7.21 8.96 15.96
N SER A 215 -7.51 8.93 14.67
CA SER A 215 -7.33 10.09 13.79
C SER A 215 -8.23 11.27 14.18
N LEU A 216 -9.42 11.01 14.69
CA LEU A 216 -10.34 12.05 15.15
C LEU A 216 -9.82 12.80 16.41
N GLU A 217 -9.00 12.15 17.22
CA GLU A 217 -8.41 12.77 18.44
C GLU A 217 -7.25 13.73 18.10
N GLY A 218 -6.50 13.46 17.01
CA GLY A 218 -5.33 14.23 16.58
C GLY A 218 -5.61 15.15 15.38
N ASN A 219 -4.60 15.86 14.91
CA ASN A 219 -4.61 16.60 13.66
C ASN A 219 -3.60 15.97 12.72
N TYR A 220 -4.09 15.16 11.79
CA TYR A 220 -3.27 14.39 10.87
C TYR A 220 -3.52 14.79 9.42
N GLY A 221 -2.46 14.88 8.63
CA GLY A 221 -2.54 15.17 7.21
C GLY A 221 -3.33 16.44 6.89
N HIS A 222 -4.29 16.31 6.00
CA HIS A 222 -5.21 17.40 5.66
C HIS A 222 -6.46 17.44 6.54
N CYS A 223 -6.57 16.57 7.53
CA CYS A 223 -7.73 16.41 8.39
C CYS A 223 -9.04 16.19 7.61
N LEU A 224 -8.99 15.57 6.43
CA LEU A 224 -10.14 15.41 5.55
C LEU A 224 -11.29 14.67 6.26
N GLY A 225 -10.98 13.56 6.93
CA GLY A 225 -11.99 12.80 7.67
C GLY A 225 -12.67 13.64 8.76
N LYS A 226 -11.90 14.49 9.46
CA LYS A 226 -12.47 15.45 10.43
C LYS A 226 -13.36 16.50 9.77
N VAL A 227 -12.96 17.02 8.62
CA VAL A 227 -13.77 18.00 7.87
C VAL A 227 -15.11 17.40 7.48
N LEU A 228 -15.11 16.15 7.00
CA LEU A 228 -16.32 15.44 6.62
C LEU A 228 -17.24 15.16 7.81
N SER A 229 -16.70 14.89 9.00
CA SER A 229 -17.47 14.59 10.22
C SER A 229 -17.98 15.83 10.97
N ARG A 230 -17.52 17.05 10.62
CA ARG A 230 -17.93 18.31 11.25
C ARG A 230 -19.26 18.87 10.67
N PRO A 231 -19.87 19.87 11.35
CA PRO A 231 -21.16 20.42 10.91
C PRO A 231 -21.19 20.87 9.44
N LEU A 232 -20.09 21.45 8.91
CA LEU A 232 -20.02 21.83 7.50
C LEU A 232 -20.12 20.62 6.57
N GLY A 233 -19.32 19.58 6.83
CA GLY A 233 -19.35 18.35 6.02
C GLY A 233 -20.69 17.64 6.10
N ARG A 234 -21.21 17.49 7.33
CA ARG A 234 -22.55 16.91 7.56
C ARG A 234 -23.67 17.75 6.94
N GLY A 235 -23.56 19.08 6.93
CA GLY A 235 -24.53 19.97 6.30
C GLY A 235 -24.57 19.82 4.77
N ILE A 236 -23.44 19.50 4.15
CA ILE A 236 -23.35 19.33 2.69
C ILE A 236 -23.72 17.90 2.27
N MET A 237 -23.22 16.88 2.99
CA MET A 237 -23.32 15.46 2.59
C MET A 237 -24.42 14.70 3.30
N GLY A 238 -25.03 15.28 4.33
CA GLY A 238 -25.99 14.61 5.21
C GLY A 238 -25.32 13.68 6.23
N GLU A 239 -26.09 13.19 7.18
CA GLU A 239 -25.75 12.12 8.10
C GLU A 239 -26.22 10.80 7.45
N SER A 240 -25.32 10.05 6.86
CA SER A 240 -25.68 8.86 6.06
C SER A 240 -24.53 7.85 6.04
N ILE A 241 -24.83 6.59 5.75
CA ILE A 241 -23.83 5.53 5.52
C ILE A 241 -22.72 6.03 4.58
N PHE A 242 -23.11 6.73 3.51
CA PHE A 242 -22.17 7.27 2.54
C PHE A 242 -21.16 8.24 3.16
N SER A 243 -21.65 9.24 3.92
CA SER A 243 -20.78 10.23 4.57
C SER A 243 -19.88 9.60 5.64
N HIS A 244 -20.36 8.58 6.34
CA HIS A 244 -19.59 7.86 7.35
C HIS A 244 -18.49 6.99 6.73
N ILE A 245 -18.76 6.32 5.61
CA ILE A 245 -17.75 5.61 4.82
C ILE A 245 -16.61 6.55 4.43
N LEU A 246 -16.95 7.73 3.87
CA LEU A 246 -15.94 8.69 3.44
C LEU A 246 -15.12 9.22 4.61
N SER A 247 -15.76 9.55 5.73
CA SER A 247 -15.09 10.05 6.93
C SER A 247 -14.17 9.01 7.56
N SER A 248 -14.65 7.79 7.80
CA SER A 248 -13.87 6.70 8.39
C SER A 248 -12.62 6.37 7.57
N THR A 249 -12.81 6.21 6.25
CA THR A 249 -11.69 5.88 5.34
C THR A 249 -10.66 7.00 5.28
N SER A 250 -11.12 8.25 5.19
CA SER A 250 -10.21 9.41 5.16
C SER A 250 -9.47 9.59 6.46
N CYS A 251 -10.12 9.43 7.61
CA CYS A 251 -9.49 9.53 8.94
C CYS A 251 -8.34 8.55 9.09
N ALA A 252 -8.54 7.27 8.77
CA ALA A 252 -7.49 6.26 8.86
C ALA A 252 -6.32 6.58 7.93
N CYS A 253 -6.60 7.06 6.70
CA CYS A 253 -5.59 7.48 5.75
C CYS A 253 -4.83 8.74 6.20
N ASP A 254 -5.52 9.76 6.72
CA ASP A 254 -4.91 10.98 7.25
C ASP A 254 -3.88 10.65 8.35
N ALA A 255 -4.25 9.79 9.31
CA ALA A 255 -3.36 9.36 10.38
C ALA A 255 -2.12 8.63 9.83
N ARG A 256 -2.35 7.64 8.95
CA ARG A 256 -1.26 6.84 8.38
C ARG A 256 -0.28 7.69 7.56
N MET A 257 -0.78 8.54 6.68
CA MET A 257 0.06 9.34 5.79
C MET A 257 0.82 10.47 6.51
N ALA A 258 0.33 10.88 7.67
CA ALA A 258 1.02 11.82 8.55
C ALA A 258 2.08 11.14 9.45
N GLY A 259 2.25 9.82 9.38
CA GLY A 259 3.22 9.10 10.19
C GLY A 259 2.77 8.86 11.63
N ALA A 260 1.48 8.72 11.89
CA ALA A 260 1.00 8.33 13.20
C ALA A 260 1.50 6.90 13.56
N MET A 261 1.89 6.72 14.82
CA MET A 261 2.28 5.41 15.38
C MET A 261 1.03 4.55 15.66
N ILE A 262 0.25 4.30 14.62
CA ILE A 262 -1.01 3.55 14.68
C ILE A 262 -0.94 2.45 13.63
N PRO A 263 -1.04 1.17 14.03
CA PRO A 263 -1.06 0.08 13.07
C PRO A 263 -2.36 0.09 12.26
N VAL A 264 -2.23 -0.20 10.98
CA VAL A 264 -3.35 -0.48 10.07
C VAL A 264 -3.16 -1.86 9.45
N MET A 265 -4.24 -2.51 9.07
CA MET A 265 -4.13 -3.68 8.20
C MET A 265 -3.81 -3.22 6.79
N SER A 266 -2.76 -3.79 6.21
CA SER A 266 -2.38 -3.56 4.82
C SER A 266 -3.05 -4.57 3.88
N ASN A 267 -2.93 -4.32 2.59
CA ASN A 267 -3.24 -5.27 1.53
C ASN A 267 -2.20 -5.11 0.41
N SER A 268 -1.61 -6.19 -0.04
CA SER A 268 -0.62 -6.22 -1.11
C SER A 268 0.49 -5.17 -0.92
N GLY A 269 1.04 -5.10 0.29
CA GLY A 269 2.13 -4.19 0.66
C GLY A 269 1.74 -2.73 0.89
N SER A 270 0.45 -2.37 0.86
CA SER A 270 -0.01 -0.99 1.08
C SER A 270 -1.08 -0.89 2.17
N GLY A 271 -0.80 -0.12 3.24
CA GLY A 271 -1.79 0.17 4.27
C GLY A 271 -2.96 1.00 3.76
N ASN A 272 -2.75 1.89 2.78
CA ASN A 272 -3.85 2.63 2.16
C ASN A 272 -4.80 1.70 1.39
N GLN A 273 -4.28 0.67 0.73
CA GLN A 273 -5.13 -0.35 0.10
C GLN A 273 -5.91 -1.14 1.15
N GLY A 274 -5.25 -1.54 2.25
CA GLY A 274 -5.95 -2.23 3.35
C GLY A 274 -7.04 -1.38 3.99
N ILE A 275 -6.80 -0.09 4.24
CA ILE A 275 -7.82 0.86 4.73
C ILE A 275 -8.99 0.93 3.74
N CYS A 276 -8.69 1.09 2.45
CA CYS A 276 -9.70 1.24 1.40
C CYS A 276 -10.53 -0.04 1.21
N ALA A 277 -9.93 -1.22 1.37
CA ALA A 277 -10.63 -2.50 1.29
C ALA A 277 -11.44 -2.82 2.55
N THR A 278 -11.12 -2.23 3.71
CA THR A 278 -11.73 -2.56 5.00
C THR A 278 -12.83 -1.57 5.41
N ASN A 279 -12.47 -0.28 5.58
CA ASN A 279 -13.33 0.70 6.27
C ASN A 279 -14.71 0.88 5.59
N PRO A 280 -14.82 0.96 4.25
CA PRO A 280 -16.12 1.09 3.60
C PRO A 280 -17.04 -0.10 3.86
N VAL A 281 -16.47 -1.30 3.87
CA VAL A 281 -17.22 -2.55 4.09
C VAL A 281 -17.70 -2.64 5.53
N VAL A 282 -16.83 -2.30 6.48
CA VAL A 282 -17.17 -2.31 7.93
C VAL A 282 -18.27 -1.30 8.22
N VAL A 283 -18.09 -0.04 7.84
CA VAL A 283 -19.10 1.02 8.09
C VAL A 283 -20.44 0.66 7.44
N PHE A 284 -20.39 0.16 6.19
CA PHE A 284 -21.62 -0.26 5.51
C PHE A 284 -22.33 -1.39 6.27
N ALA A 285 -21.59 -2.44 6.66
CA ALA A 285 -22.19 -3.59 7.35
C ALA A 285 -22.81 -3.21 8.70
N GLU A 286 -22.16 -2.35 9.47
CA GLU A 286 -22.63 -1.94 10.79
C GLU A 286 -23.93 -1.10 10.67
N GLU A 287 -23.95 -0.12 9.79
CA GLU A 287 -25.10 0.76 9.63
C GLU A 287 -26.26 0.11 8.86
N ASN A 288 -25.96 -0.86 7.99
CA ASN A 288 -26.96 -1.68 7.31
C ASN A 288 -27.45 -2.88 8.17
N HIS A 289 -26.91 -3.03 9.39
CA HIS A 289 -27.23 -4.11 10.33
C HIS A 289 -27.00 -5.52 9.78
N ASN A 290 -25.96 -5.70 8.98
CA ASN A 290 -25.54 -7.01 8.52
C ASN A 290 -24.98 -7.87 9.68
N THR A 291 -25.06 -9.18 9.53
CA THR A 291 -24.52 -10.13 10.50
C THR A 291 -23.00 -10.16 10.52
N ALA A 292 -22.42 -10.67 11.59
CA ALA A 292 -20.96 -10.85 11.69
C ALA A 292 -20.41 -11.79 10.59
N GLU A 293 -21.18 -12.82 10.22
CA GLU A 293 -20.80 -13.71 9.12
C GLU A 293 -20.79 -12.98 7.78
N GLU A 294 -21.84 -12.21 7.47
CA GLU A 294 -21.89 -11.41 6.23
C GLU A 294 -20.74 -10.42 6.16
N LEU A 295 -20.41 -9.75 7.26
CA LEU A 295 -19.25 -8.85 7.32
C LEU A 295 -17.94 -9.59 7.07
N THR A 296 -17.72 -10.74 7.70
CA THR A 296 -16.50 -11.55 7.48
C THR A 296 -16.34 -11.95 6.03
N ARG A 297 -17.42 -12.42 5.38
CA ARG A 297 -17.43 -12.78 3.97
C ARG A 297 -17.23 -11.59 3.06
N ALA A 298 -17.85 -10.45 3.35
CA ALA A 298 -17.67 -9.21 2.60
C ALA A 298 -16.25 -8.66 2.70
N LEU A 299 -15.61 -8.71 3.87
CA LEU A 299 -14.21 -8.34 4.05
C LEU A 299 -13.30 -9.26 3.24
N MET A 300 -13.53 -10.58 3.30
CA MET A 300 -12.76 -11.54 2.51
C MET A 300 -12.91 -11.27 1.02
N LEU A 301 -14.12 -11.05 0.53
CA LEU A 301 -14.39 -10.73 -0.88
C LEU A 301 -13.67 -9.43 -1.29
N SER A 302 -13.74 -8.40 -0.47
CA SER A 302 -13.09 -7.12 -0.71
C SER A 302 -11.56 -7.25 -0.80
N HIS A 303 -10.95 -7.88 0.20
CA HIS A 303 -9.50 -8.04 0.25
C HIS A 303 -8.96 -8.96 -0.85
N LEU A 304 -9.63 -10.07 -1.12
CA LEU A 304 -9.19 -11.02 -2.14
C LEU A 304 -9.38 -10.49 -3.56
N THR A 305 -10.43 -9.69 -3.82
CA THR A 305 -10.57 -8.95 -5.09
C THR A 305 -9.42 -7.99 -5.31
N ALA A 306 -9.03 -7.23 -4.28
CA ALA A 306 -7.89 -6.33 -4.36
C ALA A 306 -6.58 -7.09 -4.63
N ILE A 307 -6.34 -8.22 -3.97
CA ILE A 307 -5.19 -9.09 -4.19
C ILE A 307 -5.18 -9.61 -5.63
N TYR A 308 -6.31 -10.11 -6.13
CA TYR A 308 -6.42 -10.66 -7.48
C TYR A 308 -6.01 -9.62 -8.55
N ILE A 309 -6.58 -8.43 -8.48
CA ILE A 309 -6.23 -7.36 -9.44
C ILE A 309 -4.75 -6.97 -9.28
N LYS A 310 -4.26 -6.91 -8.03
CA LYS A 310 -2.90 -6.47 -7.72
C LYS A 310 -1.83 -7.49 -8.15
N GLN A 311 -2.12 -8.78 -8.11
CA GLN A 311 -1.19 -9.81 -8.59
C GLN A 311 -0.76 -9.57 -10.04
N SER A 312 -1.69 -9.16 -10.90
CA SER A 312 -1.41 -8.88 -12.31
C SER A 312 -0.84 -7.48 -12.53
N LEU A 313 -1.24 -6.48 -11.73
CA LEU A 313 -0.77 -5.09 -11.85
C LEU A 313 0.67 -4.91 -11.33
N GLY A 314 1.15 -5.82 -10.47
CA GLY A 314 2.46 -5.74 -9.83
C GLY A 314 2.50 -4.81 -8.61
N ALA A 315 3.59 -4.89 -7.84
CA ALA A 315 3.73 -4.18 -6.57
C ALA A 315 3.69 -2.65 -6.72
N LEU A 316 4.37 -2.11 -7.75
CA LEU A 316 4.49 -0.69 -8.02
C LEU A 316 4.02 -0.39 -9.45
N SER A 317 3.08 0.54 -9.58
CA SER A 317 2.54 0.98 -10.88
C SER A 317 2.18 2.47 -10.84
N ALA A 318 2.02 3.08 -12.01
CA ALA A 318 1.52 4.45 -12.13
C ALA A 318 0.01 4.54 -11.85
N LEU A 319 -0.73 3.43 -11.95
CA LEU A 319 -2.12 3.37 -11.53
C LEU A 319 -2.22 3.39 -10.01
N CYS A 320 -3.11 4.22 -9.47
CA CYS A 320 -3.26 4.35 -8.02
C CYS A 320 -3.83 3.07 -7.39
N GLY A 321 -3.15 2.52 -6.36
CA GLY A 321 -3.61 1.32 -5.64
C GLY A 321 -4.97 1.47 -4.98
N CYS A 322 -5.45 2.70 -4.72
CA CYS A 322 -6.80 2.90 -4.20
C CYS A 322 -7.90 2.51 -5.21
N VAL A 323 -7.63 2.58 -6.52
CA VAL A 323 -8.56 2.09 -7.56
C VAL A 323 -8.82 0.60 -7.35
N VAL A 324 -7.75 -0.16 -7.20
CA VAL A 324 -7.80 -1.62 -6.98
C VAL A 324 -8.55 -1.96 -5.70
N ALA A 325 -8.18 -1.33 -4.58
CA ALA A 325 -8.76 -1.62 -3.29
C ALA A 325 -10.23 -1.13 -3.17
N ALA A 326 -10.57 0.00 -3.80
CA ALA A 326 -11.95 0.47 -3.87
C ALA A 326 -12.83 -0.45 -4.72
N THR A 327 -12.27 -1.08 -5.77
CA THR A 327 -12.99 -2.12 -6.51
C THR A 327 -13.31 -3.31 -5.59
N GLY A 328 -12.37 -3.70 -4.72
CA GLY A 328 -12.63 -4.71 -3.70
C GLY A 328 -13.77 -4.31 -2.75
N SER A 329 -13.72 -3.09 -2.19
CA SER A 329 -14.80 -2.65 -1.29
C SER A 329 -16.14 -2.49 -1.99
N SER A 330 -16.18 -2.16 -3.29
CA SER A 330 -17.41 -2.19 -4.07
C SER A 330 -18.03 -3.59 -4.12
N CYS A 331 -17.19 -4.63 -4.33
CA CYS A 331 -17.64 -6.03 -4.28
C CYS A 331 -18.21 -6.40 -2.90
N GLY A 332 -17.51 -6.04 -1.82
CA GLY A 332 -17.95 -6.30 -0.44
C GLY A 332 -19.29 -5.62 -0.13
N ILE A 333 -19.45 -4.35 -0.51
CA ILE A 333 -20.70 -3.58 -0.32
C ILE A 333 -21.85 -4.19 -1.16
N THR A 334 -21.58 -4.58 -2.41
CA THR A 334 -22.57 -5.25 -3.27
C THR A 334 -23.07 -6.54 -2.62
N TYR A 335 -22.17 -7.35 -2.08
CA TYR A 335 -22.53 -8.56 -1.34
C TYR A 335 -23.37 -8.27 -0.09
N LEU A 336 -23.01 -7.25 0.69
CA LEU A 336 -23.77 -6.84 1.89
C LEU A 336 -25.18 -6.32 1.56
N MET A 337 -25.40 -5.83 0.35
CA MET A 337 -26.73 -5.48 -0.16
C MET A 337 -27.54 -6.71 -0.63
N GLY A 338 -26.98 -7.92 -0.58
CA GLY A 338 -27.60 -9.14 -1.05
C GLY A 338 -27.28 -9.50 -2.52
N GLY A 339 -26.34 -8.81 -3.14
CA GLY A 339 -25.90 -9.09 -4.52
C GLY A 339 -25.16 -10.41 -4.64
N GLY A 340 -25.40 -11.11 -5.75
CA GLY A 340 -24.69 -12.32 -6.16
C GLY A 340 -23.49 -12.03 -7.05
N TYR A 341 -22.99 -13.07 -7.72
CA TYR A 341 -21.83 -12.96 -8.58
C TYR A 341 -22.00 -11.96 -9.74
N GLU A 342 -23.20 -11.92 -10.33
CA GLU A 342 -23.49 -11.05 -11.48
C GLU A 342 -23.48 -9.56 -11.08
N GLU A 343 -24.05 -9.23 -9.91
CA GLU A 343 -24.01 -7.87 -9.37
C GLU A 343 -22.57 -7.48 -8.95
N VAL A 344 -21.83 -8.38 -8.35
CA VAL A 344 -20.41 -8.15 -8.01
C VAL A 344 -19.59 -7.93 -9.29
N SER A 345 -19.77 -8.72 -10.32
CA SER A 345 -19.10 -8.54 -11.62
C SER A 345 -19.44 -7.21 -12.27
N SER A 346 -20.72 -6.79 -12.17
CA SER A 346 -21.20 -5.50 -12.67
C SER A 346 -20.58 -4.34 -11.89
N ALA A 347 -20.46 -4.46 -10.56
CA ALA A 347 -19.79 -3.45 -9.74
C ALA A 347 -18.32 -3.30 -10.11
N VAL A 348 -17.58 -4.39 -10.38
CA VAL A 348 -16.20 -4.34 -10.87
C VAL A 348 -16.09 -3.59 -12.20
N LYS A 349 -16.95 -3.89 -13.17
CA LYS A 349 -16.97 -3.20 -14.47
C LYS A 349 -17.26 -1.71 -14.31
N ASN A 350 -18.23 -1.34 -13.48
CA ASN A 350 -18.56 0.06 -13.18
C ASN A 350 -17.35 0.80 -12.55
N MET A 351 -16.63 0.14 -11.65
CA MET A 351 -15.42 0.70 -11.04
C MET A 351 -14.30 0.94 -12.06
N ILE A 352 -14.03 -0.03 -12.92
CA ILE A 352 -12.99 0.06 -13.96
C ILE A 352 -13.31 1.20 -14.93
N ALA A 353 -14.56 1.30 -15.41
CA ALA A 353 -14.98 2.35 -16.33
C ALA A 353 -14.79 3.75 -15.74
N ASN A 354 -14.92 3.91 -14.41
CA ASN A 354 -14.85 5.22 -13.75
C ASN A 354 -13.42 5.61 -13.35
N LEU A 355 -12.62 4.70 -12.79
CA LEU A 355 -11.39 5.07 -12.07
C LEU A 355 -10.09 4.72 -12.77
N THR A 356 -10.08 4.13 -13.96
CA THR A 356 -8.85 3.71 -14.66
C THR A 356 -7.84 4.84 -14.89
N GLY A 357 -8.29 6.09 -14.93
CA GLY A 357 -7.42 7.26 -15.11
C GLY A 357 -6.81 7.84 -13.83
N MET A 358 -7.00 7.25 -12.65
CA MET A 358 -6.43 7.79 -11.40
C MET A 358 -4.96 7.40 -11.25
N ILE A 359 -4.06 8.36 -11.47
CA ILE A 359 -2.62 8.14 -11.36
C ILE A 359 -2.11 8.13 -9.92
N CYS A 360 -1.00 7.42 -9.69
CA CYS A 360 -0.25 7.40 -8.43
C CYS A 360 0.97 8.34 -8.55
N ASP A 361 0.98 9.40 -7.75
CA ASP A 361 2.10 10.34 -7.63
C ASP A 361 2.79 10.24 -6.25
N GLY A 362 2.89 9.03 -5.71
CA GLY A 362 3.57 8.70 -4.46
C GLY A 362 2.68 8.80 -3.21
N ALA A 363 3.17 8.23 -2.10
CA ALA A 363 2.49 8.25 -0.81
C ALA A 363 2.64 9.64 -0.13
N LYS A 364 1.52 10.22 0.30
CA LYS A 364 1.47 11.56 0.89
C LYS A 364 0.11 11.86 1.53
N PRO A 365 -0.01 12.90 2.37
CA PRO A 365 -1.29 13.23 3.02
C PRO A 365 -2.49 13.40 2.06
N SER A 366 -2.26 13.91 0.84
CA SER A 366 -3.35 14.04 -0.15
C SER A 366 -3.87 12.69 -0.69
N CYS A 367 -3.28 11.56 -0.31
CA CYS A 367 -3.85 10.24 -0.60
C CYS A 367 -5.25 10.07 0.02
N ALA A 368 -5.54 10.74 1.15
CA ALA A 368 -6.87 10.74 1.73
C ALA A 368 -7.95 11.20 0.74
N LEU A 369 -7.66 12.21 -0.10
CA LEU A 369 -8.57 12.67 -1.16
C LEU A 369 -8.82 11.57 -2.21
N LYS A 370 -7.76 10.85 -2.61
CA LYS A 370 -7.88 9.76 -3.60
C LYS A 370 -8.65 8.56 -3.05
N LEU A 371 -8.43 8.21 -1.77
CA LEU A 371 -9.22 7.17 -1.11
C LEU A 371 -10.70 7.56 -1.05
N THR A 372 -10.99 8.79 -0.66
CA THR A 372 -12.37 9.31 -0.61
C THR A 372 -13.05 9.20 -1.98
N THR A 373 -12.37 9.61 -3.06
CA THR A 373 -12.89 9.45 -4.43
C THR A 373 -13.12 7.96 -4.77
N GLY A 374 -12.16 7.10 -4.47
CA GLY A 374 -12.27 5.67 -4.74
C GLY A 374 -13.46 5.02 -4.03
N VAL A 375 -13.60 5.27 -2.71
CA VAL A 375 -14.68 4.64 -1.95
C VAL A 375 -16.05 5.27 -2.21
N SER A 376 -16.14 6.55 -2.60
CA SER A 376 -17.38 7.13 -3.07
C SER A 376 -17.86 6.45 -4.36
N THR A 377 -16.93 6.23 -5.29
CA THR A 377 -17.20 5.47 -6.53
C THR A 377 -17.58 4.03 -6.23
N ALA A 378 -16.96 3.40 -5.21
CA ALA A 378 -17.30 2.03 -4.81
C ALA A 378 -18.77 1.88 -4.40
N VAL A 379 -19.27 2.81 -3.58
CA VAL A 379 -20.69 2.82 -3.18
C VAL A 379 -21.61 3.04 -4.38
N LEU A 380 -21.29 4.02 -5.25
CA LEU A 380 -22.10 4.30 -6.44
C LEU A 380 -22.13 3.11 -7.41
N SER A 381 -20.98 2.45 -7.61
CA SER A 381 -20.87 1.27 -8.48
C SER A 381 -21.67 0.08 -7.96
N ALA A 382 -21.62 -0.14 -6.63
CA ALA A 382 -22.43 -1.15 -5.97
C ALA A 382 -23.93 -0.87 -6.10
N MET A 383 -24.36 0.38 -5.86
CA MET A 383 -25.77 0.79 -6.01
C MET A 383 -26.27 0.58 -7.44
N LEU A 384 -25.50 0.98 -8.46
CA LEU A 384 -25.85 0.77 -9.86
C LEU A 384 -25.99 -0.72 -10.18
N ALA A 385 -25.04 -1.53 -9.75
CA ALA A 385 -25.06 -2.98 -9.96
C ALA A 385 -26.30 -3.63 -9.35
N MET A 386 -26.67 -3.24 -8.12
CA MET A 386 -27.90 -3.73 -7.44
C MET A 386 -29.20 -3.31 -8.13
N GLN A 387 -29.20 -2.30 -8.99
CA GLN A 387 -30.33 -1.89 -9.83
C GLN A 387 -30.27 -2.51 -11.23
N GLY A 388 -29.38 -3.47 -11.47
CA GLY A 388 -29.19 -4.11 -12.77
C GLY A 388 -28.50 -3.21 -13.81
N ASN A 389 -27.85 -2.12 -13.39
CA ASN A 389 -27.13 -1.21 -14.28
C ASN A 389 -25.64 -1.50 -14.27
N CYS A 390 -25.10 -1.80 -15.46
CA CYS A 390 -23.69 -2.11 -15.66
C CYS A 390 -23.19 -1.41 -16.93
N VAL A 391 -21.98 -0.87 -16.86
CA VAL A 391 -21.27 -0.38 -18.06
C VAL A 391 -21.07 -1.55 -19.01
N SER A 392 -21.43 -1.37 -20.25
CA SER A 392 -21.47 -2.43 -21.27
C SER A 392 -20.16 -2.52 -22.04
N SER A 393 -19.97 -3.64 -22.74
CA SER A 393 -18.76 -3.89 -23.59
C SER A 393 -18.66 -2.96 -24.82
N VAL A 394 -19.64 -2.14 -25.11
CA VAL A 394 -19.53 -1.09 -26.14
C VAL A 394 -18.94 0.21 -25.58
N GLU A 395 -18.64 0.27 -24.29
CA GLU A 395 -18.15 1.47 -23.61
C GLU A 395 -16.67 1.31 -23.19
N GLY A 396 -15.79 2.04 -23.86
CA GLY A 396 -14.39 2.17 -23.49
C GLY A 396 -13.62 0.85 -23.44
N ILE A 397 -13.06 0.53 -22.27
CA ILE A 397 -12.19 -0.66 -22.08
C ILE A 397 -12.91 -1.85 -21.44
N ILE A 398 -14.24 -1.75 -21.26
CA ILE A 398 -15.02 -2.79 -20.63
C ILE A 398 -15.29 -3.94 -21.60
N ASP A 399 -15.30 -5.16 -21.09
CA ASP A 399 -15.61 -6.40 -21.80
C ASP A 399 -16.85 -7.06 -21.16
N ASP A 400 -17.49 -7.97 -21.86
CA ASP A 400 -18.57 -8.79 -21.30
C ASP A 400 -18.05 -9.69 -20.19
N ASP A 401 -16.83 -10.22 -20.35
CA ASP A 401 -16.09 -10.95 -19.32
C ASP A 401 -15.45 -9.95 -18.33
N VAL A 402 -15.80 -10.07 -17.04
CA VAL A 402 -15.23 -9.25 -15.96
C VAL A 402 -13.72 -9.43 -15.81
N ASP A 403 -13.22 -10.65 -15.98
CA ASP A 403 -11.79 -10.93 -15.90
C ASP A 403 -11.02 -10.31 -17.07
N GLN A 404 -11.64 -10.23 -18.27
CA GLN A 404 -11.07 -9.49 -19.39
C GLN A 404 -11.06 -7.99 -19.12
N SER A 405 -12.10 -7.42 -18.54
CA SER A 405 -12.14 -6.02 -18.12
C SER A 405 -11.01 -5.70 -17.12
N ILE A 406 -10.74 -6.61 -16.18
CA ILE A 406 -9.61 -6.49 -15.25
C ILE A 406 -8.27 -6.56 -16.00
N ARG A 407 -8.11 -7.47 -16.96
CA ARG A 407 -6.89 -7.53 -17.79
C ARG A 407 -6.66 -6.25 -18.61
N ASN A 408 -7.72 -5.66 -19.12
CA ASN A 408 -7.64 -4.38 -19.85
C ASN A 408 -7.17 -3.25 -18.93
N LEU A 409 -7.72 -3.15 -17.70
CA LEU A 409 -7.25 -2.20 -16.68
C LEU A 409 -5.77 -2.42 -16.37
N VAL A 410 -5.37 -3.67 -16.15
CA VAL A 410 -3.98 -4.05 -15.81
C VAL A 410 -3.02 -3.66 -16.92
N SER A 411 -3.33 -3.98 -18.18
CA SER A 411 -2.50 -3.63 -19.33
C SER A 411 -2.25 -2.12 -19.43
N ILE A 412 -3.28 -1.29 -19.17
CA ILE A 412 -3.08 0.16 -19.09
C ILE A 412 -2.13 0.53 -17.95
N GLY A 413 -2.33 -0.06 -16.76
CA GLY A 413 -1.55 0.28 -15.57
C GLY A 413 -0.10 -0.22 -15.62
N THR A 414 0.19 -1.33 -16.32
CA THR A 414 1.53 -1.92 -16.44
C THR A 414 2.30 -1.40 -17.65
N ASP A 415 1.66 -1.39 -18.81
CA ASP A 415 2.36 -1.21 -20.09
C ASP A 415 2.23 0.24 -20.60
N ALA A 416 1.02 0.80 -20.54
CA ALA A 416 0.75 2.11 -21.13
C ALA A 416 1.10 3.29 -20.21
N MET A 417 1.29 3.06 -18.89
CA MET A 417 1.55 4.13 -17.91
C MET A 417 3.03 4.32 -17.53
N ASP A 418 3.97 3.61 -18.16
CA ASP A 418 5.40 3.75 -17.82
C ASP A 418 5.92 5.17 -18.07
N GLU A 419 5.53 5.80 -19.19
CA GLU A 419 5.91 7.17 -19.49
C GLU A 419 5.25 8.17 -18.52
N THR A 420 4.00 7.90 -18.14
CA THR A 420 3.31 8.69 -17.11
C THR A 420 4.07 8.64 -15.79
N ASP A 421 4.58 7.48 -15.39
CA ASP A 421 5.35 7.31 -14.15
C ASP A 421 6.67 8.09 -14.18
N ARG A 422 7.36 8.08 -15.32
CA ARG A 422 8.58 8.87 -15.55
C ARG A 422 8.31 10.37 -15.47
N GLU A 423 7.27 10.87 -16.14
CA GLU A 423 6.94 12.29 -16.13
C GLU A 423 6.48 12.77 -14.74
N VAL A 424 5.70 11.96 -14.02
CA VAL A 424 5.34 12.25 -12.62
C VAL A 424 6.59 12.41 -11.76
N LEU A 425 7.55 11.48 -11.85
CA LEU A 425 8.80 11.56 -11.10
C LEU A 425 9.60 12.81 -11.47
N LYS A 426 9.74 13.11 -12.76
CA LYS A 426 10.43 14.29 -13.27
C LYS A 426 9.83 15.57 -12.70
N ILE A 427 8.50 15.72 -12.73
CA ILE A 427 7.81 16.84 -12.11
C ILE A 427 8.11 16.92 -10.62
N MET A 428 8.05 15.80 -9.89
CA MET A 428 8.27 15.75 -8.45
C MET A 428 9.69 16.17 -8.05
N THR A 429 10.70 15.79 -8.84
CA THR A 429 12.12 16.05 -8.55
C THR A 429 12.60 17.43 -9.01
N HIS A 430 11.89 18.09 -9.92
CA HIS A 430 12.27 19.40 -10.46
C HIS A 430 11.39 20.56 -9.96
N LYS A 431 10.60 20.34 -8.90
CA LYS A 431 9.85 21.43 -8.27
C LYS A 431 10.81 22.47 -7.67
N THR A 432 10.69 23.69 -8.10
CA THR A 432 11.26 24.84 -7.36
C THR A 432 10.48 25.01 -6.06
N LYS A 433 11.17 24.92 -4.94
CA LYS A 433 10.59 25.18 -3.60
C LYS A 433 10.30 26.65 -3.44
#